data_2bc99f9f646ea45074c955074311fdf6
#
_entry.id   2bc99f9f646ea45074c955074311fdf6
#
_cell.length_a   1.000
_cell.length_b   1.000
_cell.length_c   1.000
_cell.angle_alpha   90.00
_cell.angle_beta   90.00
_cell.angle_gamma   90.00
#
_symmetry.space_group_name_H-M   'P 1'
#
loop_
_entity.id
_entity.type
_entity.pdbx_description
1 polymer ?
#
loop_
_entity_poly.entity_id
_entity_poly.type
_entity_poly.pdbx_seq_one_letter_code
_entity_poly.pdbx_strand_id
1 'polypeptide(L)'
;MSIEAKATIIATGGLTRLYARNSASINMGGDGYALALRAGADLVDMEFVQFFPIGHLAPRLVGMDPIMWEPFRYKLGGKLLNAELQEFLNEDGRYVSVRDRATHAILEEVAAGRGTPHGGAWLSFQHCSEAELRAAFGPIIDRLAANGIDLTRQAIEVAPIAHYHMGGIRTHTDMQTSVPHLFAAGEAVGGANGANRLSGNAITEAFTFGRRAGLRAAALAAKTAMPSANLDAGRSGSRLAGGRINAAAEIARLQQVMNEHVGPLRARAGLERALEDITDLAEECEQLPAPRAGLDPEWLDLHDLRNMRLVAESIARAALVREESRGAHQRQDFPETSERWQRHQRIRLGGDGVRLEG
;
A
#
# COMPACT_ATOMS: atom_id res chain seq x y z
N MET A 1 -19.48 19.06 -6.51
CA MET A 1 -20.28 19.36 -5.31
C MET A 1 -19.32 19.86 -4.24
N SER A 2 -19.58 20.99 -3.60
CA SER A 2 -18.80 21.48 -2.45
C SER A 2 -19.61 21.22 -1.17
N ILE A 3 -18.92 20.76 -0.11
CA ILE A 3 -19.52 20.46 1.18
C ILE A 3 -18.80 21.28 2.23
N GLU A 4 -19.53 22.11 2.96
CA GLU A 4 -19.03 22.84 4.10
C GLU A 4 -19.26 22.03 5.38
N ALA A 5 -18.23 21.90 6.19
CA ALA A 5 -18.27 21.18 7.44
C ALA A 5 -17.48 21.91 8.54
N LYS A 6 -17.95 21.80 9.79
CA LYS A 6 -17.25 22.35 10.96
C LYS A 6 -16.01 21.56 11.33
N ALA A 7 -15.96 20.28 10.96
CA ALA A 7 -14.82 19.39 11.10
C ALA A 7 -14.87 18.32 10.01
N THR A 8 -13.71 17.90 9.54
CA THR A 8 -13.55 16.85 8.52
C THR A 8 -12.67 15.74 9.08
N ILE A 9 -13.04 14.47 8.86
CA ILE A 9 -12.25 13.31 9.25
C ILE A 9 -11.86 12.55 8.00
N ILE A 10 -10.55 12.35 7.76
CA ILE A 10 -10.02 11.47 6.72
C ILE A 10 -9.93 10.06 7.31
N ALA A 11 -10.69 9.12 6.75
CA ALA A 11 -10.73 7.71 7.15
C ALA A 11 -10.76 6.80 5.90
N THR A 12 -9.90 7.11 4.92
CA THR A 12 -9.89 6.52 3.57
C THR A 12 -9.11 5.21 3.48
N GLY A 13 -8.54 4.73 4.59
CA GLY A 13 -7.64 3.58 4.57
C GLY A 13 -6.25 3.94 4.05
N GLY A 14 -5.52 2.92 3.55
CA GLY A 14 -4.13 3.00 3.13
C GLY A 14 -3.93 3.30 1.64
N LEU A 15 -2.82 2.75 1.09
CA LEU A 15 -2.33 3.07 -0.26
C LEU A 15 -1.95 1.84 -1.11
N THR A 16 -2.31 0.64 -0.70
CA THR A 16 -1.75 -0.58 -1.29
C THR A 16 -2.08 -0.78 -2.76
N ARG A 17 -3.12 -0.11 -3.32
CA ARG A 17 -3.40 -0.06 -4.76
C ARG A 17 -2.26 0.58 -5.59
N LEU A 18 -1.33 1.28 -4.96
CA LEU A 18 -0.10 1.74 -5.64
C LEU A 18 0.75 0.59 -6.19
N TYR A 19 0.50 -0.63 -5.73
CA TYR A 19 1.18 -1.84 -6.16
C TYR A 19 0.22 -2.73 -6.94
N ALA A 20 0.66 -3.29 -8.07
CA ALA A 20 -0.16 -4.20 -8.87
C ALA A 20 -0.53 -5.47 -8.08
N ARG A 21 0.38 -5.93 -7.19
CA ARG A 21 0.15 -7.06 -6.30
C ARG A 21 -0.17 -6.53 -4.89
N ASN A 22 -1.45 -6.55 -4.54
CA ASN A 22 -1.90 -6.08 -3.22
C ASN A 22 -3.10 -6.89 -2.72
N SER A 23 -3.37 -6.79 -1.42
CA SER A 23 -4.45 -7.50 -0.73
C SER A 23 -5.64 -6.61 -0.41
N ALA A 24 -5.70 -5.41 -0.94
CA ALA A 24 -6.72 -4.43 -0.58
C ALA A 24 -7.71 -4.16 -1.72
N SER A 25 -8.76 -3.43 -1.39
CA SER A 25 -9.73 -2.93 -2.36
C SER A 25 -9.09 -1.99 -3.37
N ILE A 26 -9.63 -1.96 -4.58
CA ILE A 26 -9.25 -1.00 -5.65
C ILE A 26 -9.41 0.47 -5.25
N ASN A 27 -10.12 0.77 -4.15
CA ASN A 27 -10.31 2.13 -3.65
C ASN A 27 -9.15 2.62 -2.75
N MET A 28 -8.16 1.77 -2.45
CA MET A 28 -7.06 2.13 -1.53
C MET A 28 -5.85 2.70 -2.29
N GLY A 29 -6.06 3.75 -3.07
CA GLY A 29 -5.03 4.45 -3.85
C GLY A 29 -4.20 5.48 -3.07
N GLY A 30 -4.53 5.72 -1.80
CA GLY A 30 -3.85 6.73 -0.99
C GLY A 30 -4.47 8.12 -1.08
N ASP A 31 -5.74 8.23 -1.51
CA ASP A 31 -6.43 9.52 -1.69
C ASP A 31 -6.37 10.41 -0.46
N GLY A 32 -6.59 9.84 0.73
CA GLY A 32 -6.53 10.60 1.99
C GLY A 32 -5.18 11.25 2.23
N TYR A 33 -4.08 10.60 1.88
CA TYR A 33 -2.75 11.17 2.01
C TYR A 33 -2.54 12.35 1.05
N ALA A 34 -2.94 12.18 -0.20
CA ALA A 34 -2.85 13.25 -1.20
C ALA A 34 -3.74 14.45 -0.85
N LEU A 35 -4.95 14.20 -0.36
CA LEU A 35 -5.87 15.25 0.11
C LEU A 35 -5.31 15.97 1.33
N ALA A 36 -4.76 15.26 2.30
CA ALA A 36 -4.13 15.83 3.48
C ALA A 36 -2.93 16.73 3.11
N LEU A 37 -2.04 16.27 2.23
CA LEU A 37 -0.91 17.06 1.74
C LEU A 37 -1.37 18.36 1.04
N ARG A 38 -2.37 18.27 0.15
CA ARG A 38 -2.90 19.46 -0.53
C ARG A 38 -3.61 20.41 0.42
N ALA A 39 -4.17 19.92 1.52
CA ALA A 39 -4.73 20.74 2.59
C ALA A 39 -3.65 21.39 3.48
N GLY A 40 -2.37 21.02 3.32
CA GLY A 40 -1.25 21.52 4.13
C GLY A 40 -0.96 20.68 5.38
N ALA A 41 -1.52 19.50 5.51
CA ALA A 41 -1.17 18.57 6.57
C ALA A 41 0.14 17.83 6.28
N ASP A 42 0.84 17.46 7.34
CA ASP A 42 2.07 16.67 7.24
C ASP A 42 1.75 15.18 7.09
N LEU A 43 2.57 14.46 6.32
CA LEU A 43 2.66 13.01 6.40
C LEU A 43 3.92 12.60 7.18
N VAL A 44 3.95 11.36 7.64
CA VAL A 44 5.07 10.77 8.39
C VAL A 44 5.33 9.35 7.94
N ASP A 45 6.62 8.96 7.88
CA ASP A 45 7.08 7.58 7.70
C ASP A 45 6.54 6.87 6.44
N MET A 46 6.45 7.59 5.34
CA MET A 46 5.85 7.08 4.11
C MET A 46 6.62 5.91 3.48
N GLU A 47 7.88 5.71 3.81
CA GLU A 47 8.71 4.60 3.34
C GLU A 47 8.32 3.23 3.90
N PHE A 48 7.55 3.17 5.00
CA PHE A 48 7.20 1.92 5.66
C PHE A 48 5.92 1.30 5.10
N VAL A 49 6.06 0.62 3.96
CA VAL A 49 5.00 -0.18 3.35
C VAL A 49 5.21 -1.65 3.71
N GLN A 50 4.25 -2.27 4.38
CA GLN A 50 4.30 -3.67 4.78
C GLN A 50 3.85 -4.56 3.63
N PHE A 51 4.69 -5.52 3.26
CA PHE A 51 4.36 -6.57 2.32
C PHE A 51 4.02 -7.86 3.05
N PHE A 52 2.99 -8.54 2.59
CA PHE A 52 2.65 -9.88 3.03
C PHE A 52 3.44 -10.85 2.16
N PRO A 53 4.24 -11.78 2.74
CA PRO A 53 5.22 -12.54 1.98
C PRO A 53 4.59 -13.52 0.98
N ILE A 54 3.45 -14.12 1.33
CA ILE A 54 2.86 -15.25 0.61
C ILE A 54 1.42 -14.91 0.24
N GLY A 55 1.25 -14.03 -0.73
CA GLY A 55 -0.02 -13.75 -1.38
C GLY A 55 -0.24 -14.65 -2.59
N HIS A 56 -1.48 -15.02 -2.88
CA HIS A 56 -1.83 -15.83 -4.04
C HIS A 56 -1.51 -15.08 -5.35
N LEU A 57 -0.82 -15.75 -6.27
CA LEU A 57 -0.43 -15.19 -7.57
C LEU A 57 -1.13 -15.91 -8.72
N ALA A 58 -1.01 -17.23 -8.77
CA ALA A 58 -1.61 -18.06 -9.82
C ALA A 58 -1.93 -19.49 -9.29
N PRO A 59 -2.90 -20.19 -9.91
CA PRO A 59 -3.84 -19.73 -10.96
C PRO A 59 -4.76 -18.60 -10.48
N ARG A 60 -5.28 -17.79 -11.42
CA ARG A 60 -6.17 -16.68 -11.08
C ARG A 60 -7.43 -17.16 -10.35
N LEU A 61 -7.74 -16.53 -9.23
CA LEU A 61 -8.98 -16.77 -8.49
C LEU A 61 -10.11 -15.90 -9.05
N VAL A 62 -11.20 -16.53 -9.47
CA VAL A 62 -12.39 -15.82 -9.97
C VAL A 62 -13.42 -15.74 -8.85
N GLY A 63 -13.91 -14.51 -8.58
CA GLY A 63 -14.90 -14.27 -7.52
C GLY A 63 -14.35 -14.41 -6.10
N MET A 64 -13.03 -14.29 -5.95
CA MET A 64 -12.34 -14.34 -4.65
C MET A 64 -11.27 -13.26 -4.60
N ASP A 65 -11.05 -12.70 -3.43
CA ASP A 65 -9.88 -11.87 -3.16
C ASP A 65 -8.60 -12.74 -3.10
N PRO A 66 -7.42 -12.17 -3.34
CA PRO A 66 -6.16 -12.88 -3.20
C PRO A 66 -6.01 -13.48 -1.79
N ILE A 67 -5.79 -14.78 -1.72
CA ILE A 67 -5.62 -15.48 -0.45
C ILE A 67 -4.24 -15.16 0.12
N MET A 68 -4.19 -14.81 1.41
CA MET A 68 -2.97 -14.68 2.18
C MET A 68 -2.63 -16.03 2.84
N TRP A 69 -1.65 -16.72 2.27
CA TRP A 69 -1.34 -18.11 2.62
C TRP A 69 -0.47 -18.27 3.87
N GLU A 70 0.17 -17.23 4.36
CA GLU A 70 1.14 -17.30 5.46
C GLU A 70 0.62 -18.03 6.71
N PRO A 71 -0.60 -17.74 7.23
CA PRO A 71 -1.11 -18.45 8.41
C PRO A 71 -1.29 -19.95 8.16
N PHE A 72 -1.68 -20.32 6.96
CA PHE A 72 -1.90 -21.72 6.58
C PHE A 72 -0.58 -22.44 6.34
N ARG A 73 0.40 -21.77 5.75
CA ARG A 73 1.76 -22.30 5.60
C ARG A 73 2.33 -22.75 6.95
N TYR A 74 2.26 -21.91 7.96
CA TYR A 74 2.73 -22.27 9.31
C TYR A 74 1.93 -23.41 9.92
N LYS A 75 0.61 -23.36 9.82
CA LYS A 75 -0.27 -24.36 10.45
C LYS A 75 -0.11 -25.74 9.84
N LEU A 76 0.12 -25.82 8.54
CA LEU A 76 0.11 -27.06 7.76
C LEU A 76 1.50 -27.48 7.26
N GLY A 77 2.55 -26.72 7.56
CA GLY A 77 3.89 -26.99 7.05
C GLY A 77 4.02 -26.85 5.54
N GLY A 78 3.28 -25.90 4.93
CA GLY A 78 3.37 -25.63 3.50
C GLY A 78 4.77 -25.28 3.05
N LYS A 79 5.24 -25.90 1.96
CA LYS A 79 6.61 -25.78 1.42
C LYS A 79 6.69 -24.72 0.36
N LEU A 80 7.69 -23.81 0.48
CA LEU A 80 8.03 -22.86 -0.57
C LEU A 80 9.13 -23.46 -1.44
N LEU A 81 8.82 -23.55 -2.74
CA LEU A 81 9.71 -24.14 -3.74
C LEU A 81 9.98 -23.13 -4.85
N ASN A 82 11.20 -23.15 -5.39
CA ASN A 82 11.56 -22.39 -6.58
C ASN A 82 11.03 -23.04 -7.88
N ALA A 83 11.36 -22.48 -9.03
CA ALA A 83 10.96 -23.05 -10.33
C ALA A 83 11.51 -24.46 -10.60
N GLU A 84 12.61 -24.82 -9.96
CA GLU A 84 13.24 -26.14 -10.03
C GLU A 84 12.67 -27.14 -9.00
N LEU A 85 11.60 -26.74 -8.29
CA LEU A 85 10.92 -27.51 -7.22
C LEU A 85 11.83 -27.78 -5.99
N GLN A 86 12.85 -26.97 -5.78
CA GLN A 86 13.73 -27.06 -4.63
C GLN A 86 13.19 -26.17 -3.49
N GLU A 87 13.16 -26.71 -2.27
CA GLU A 87 12.78 -25.97 -1.07
C GLU A 87 13.93 -25.04 -0.67
N PHE A 88 13.67 -23.72 -0.61
CA PHE A 88 14.72 -22.73 -0.37
C PHE A 88 14.65 -22.03 1.00
N LEU A 89 13.58 -22.26 1.78
CA LEU A 89 13.43 -21.68 3.13
C LEU A 89 13.76 -22.66 4.26
N ASN A 90 14.19 -23.87 3.94
CA ASN A 90 14.46 -24.89 4.94
C ASN A 90 15.93 -24.78 5.42
N GLU A 91 16.17 -23.99 6.44
CA GLU A 91 17.42 -24.04 7.21
C GLU A 91 17.23 -24.98 8.40
N ASP A 92 17.92 -26.10 8.44
CA ASP A 92 17.96 -27.07 9.54
C ASP A 92 16.59 -27.66 9.97
N GLY A 93 15.63 -27.79 9.08
CA GLY A 93 14.30 -28.33 9.40
C GLY A 93 13.43 -27.39 10.24
N ARG A 94 13.82 -26.14 10.46
CA ARG A 94 13.04 -25.12 11.15
C ARG A 94 12.54 -24.10 10.13
N TYR A 95 11.22 -23.94 10.07
CA TYR A 95 10.63 -22.87 9.26
C TYR A 95 11.08 -21.50 9.76
N VAL A 96 11.54 -20.67 8.85
CA VAL A 96 11.91 -19.30 9.18
C VAL A 96 10.66 -18.51 9.49
N SER A 97 10.49 -18.11 10.74
CA SER A 97 9.27 -17.48 11.25
C SER A 97 9.13 -15.98 10.92
N VAL A 98 10.15 -15.34 10.35
CA VAL A 98 10.12 -13.90 10.11
C VAL A 98 9.56 -13.63 8.71
N ARG A 99 8.44 -12.88 8.64
CA ARG A 99 7.75 -12.54 7.39
C ARG A 99 8.65 -11.88 6.36
N ASP A 100 9.45 -10.94 6.79
CA ASP A 100 10.36 -10.19 5.92
C ASP A 100 11.38 -11.12 5.25
N ARG A 101 11.86 -12.14 5.97
CA ARG A 101 12.81 -13.12 5.43
C ARG A 101 12.20 -14.00 4.33
N ALA A 102 10.94 -14.42 4.47
CA ALA A 102 10.25 -15.16 3.42
C ALA A 102 10.04 -14.29 2.16
N THR A 103 9.71 -13.00 2.36
CA THR A 103 9.63 -12.02 1.27
C THR A 103 10.97 -11.91 0.52
N HIS A 104 12.07 -11.74 1.24
CA HIS A 104 13.40 -11.61 0.65
C HIS A 104 13.80 -12.87 -0.10
N ALA A 105 13.66 -14.05 0.51
CA ALA A 105 14.03 -15.31 -0.10
C ALA A 105 13.26 -15.58 -1.40
N ILE A 106 11.96 -15.27 -1.47
CA ILE A 106 11.20 -15.36 -2.73
C ILE A 106 11.78 -14.41 -3.79
N LEU A 107 12.08 -13.17 -3.42
CA LEU A 107 12.62 -12.18 -4.35
C LEU A 107 14.04 -12.51 -4.81
N GLU A 108 14.86 -13.10 -3.95
CA GLU A 108 16.20 -13.60 -4.28
C GLU A 108 16.13 -14.74 -5.29
N GLU A 109 15.20 -15.70 -5.13
CA GLU A 109 14.97 -16.76 -6.10
C GLU A 109 14.51 -16.19 -7.46
N VAL A 110 13.60 -15.21 -7.44
CA VAL A 110 13.15 -14.53 -8.67
C VAL A 110 14.30 -13.78 -9.35
N ALA A 111 15.09 -13.03 -8.60
CA ALA A 111 16.24 -12.28 -9.12
C ALA A 111 17.33 -13.20 -9.68
N ALA A 112 17.49 -14.41 -9.09
CA ALA A 112 18.42 -15.43 -9.56
C ALA A 112 17.90 -16.21 -10.79
N GLY A 113 16.74 -15.85 -11.35
CA GLY A 113 16.13 -16.53 -12.50
C GLY A 113 15.47 -17.88 -12.17
N ARG A 114 15.31 -18.21 -10.88
CA ARG A 114 14.62 -19.41 -10.41
C ARG A 114 13.18 -19.13 -9.91
N GLY A 115 12.63 -17.98 -10.27
CA GLY A 115 11.22 -17.66 -10.03
C GLY A 115 10.26 -18.48 -10.90
N THR A 116 9.02 -18.62 -10.43
CA THR A 116 7.94 -19.25 -11.21
C THR A 116 7.54 -18.40 -12.43
N PRO A 117 6.74 -18.94 -13.37
CA PRO A 117 6.39 -18.22 -14.61
C PRO A 117 5.79 -16.82 -14.41
N HIS A 118 5.09 -16.57 -13.30
CA HIS A 118 4.52 -15.25 -13.00
C HIS A 118 5.39 -14.42 -12.03
N GLY A 119 6.65 -14.83 -11.79
CA GLY A 119 7.61 -14.10 -10.97
C GLY A 119 7.31 -14.20 -9.46
N GLY A 120 7.15 -15.38 -8.97
CA GLY A 120 6.97 -15.74 -7.57
C GLY A 120 7.67 -17.04 -7.21
N ALA A 121 7.08 -17.78 -6.26
CA ALA A 121 7.50 -19.11 -5.83
C ALA A 121 6.30 -20.07 -5.83
N TRP A 122 6.57 -21.38 -5.83
CA TRP A 122 5.54 -22.38 -5.62
C TRP A 122 5.27 -22.55 -4.11
N LEU A 123 4.01 -22.60 -3.72
CA LEU A 123 3.56 -23.05 -2.40
C LEU A 123 2.87 -24.41 -2.53
N SER A 124 3.43 -25.42 -1.89
CA SER A 124 2.92 -26.80 -1.95
C SER A 124 2.36 -27.25 -0.61
N PHE A 125 1.17 -27.84 -0.65
CA PHE A 125 0.51 -28.58 0.43
C PHE A 125 0.31 -30.05 0.07
N GLN A 126 0.96 -30.57 -0.96
CA GLN A 126 0.77 -31.92 -1.49
C GLN A 126 1.10 -33.05 -0.49
N HIS A 127 1.80 -32.72 0.59
CA HIS A 127 2.04 -33.65 1.71
C HIS A 127 0.87 -33.74 2.70
N CYS A 128 -0.11 -32.84 2.60
CA CYS A 128 -1.30 -32.83 3.45
C CYS A 128 -2.43 -33.69 2.85
N SER A 129 -3.18 -34.37 3.70
CA SER A 129 -4.40 -35.03 3.28
C SER A 129 -5.53 -34.04 3.00
N GLU A 130 -6.51 -34.44 2.18
CA GLU A 130 -7.69 -33.60 1.95
C GLU A 130 -8.44 -33.27 3.25
N ALA A 131 -8.49 -34.19 4.21
CA ALA A 131 -9.12 -33.96 5.51
C ALA A 131 -8.44 -32.86 6.32
N GLU A 132 -7.12 -32.83 6.35
CA GLU A 132 -6.35 -31.77 7.02
C GLU A 132 -6.56 -30.41 6.35
N LEU A 133 -6.53 -30.38 5.01
CA LEU A 133 -6.81 -29.17 4.25
C LEU A 133 -8.21 -28.63 4.51
N ARG A 134 -9.23 -29.50 4.49
CA ARG A 134 -10.63 -29.13 4.81
C ARG A 134 -10.77 -28.62 6.24
N ALA A 135 -10.12 -29.25 7.20
CA ALA A 135 -10.14 -28.80 8.60
C ALA A 135 -9.49 -27.41 8.77
N ALA A 136 -8.48 -27.09 7.96
CA ALA A 136 -7.77 -25.81 8.02
C ALA A 136 -8.46 -24.68 7.24
N PHE A 137 -8.92 -24.98 6.03
CA PHE A 137 -9.43 -23.98 5.07
C PHE A 137 -10.97 -23.91 5.04
N GLY A 138 -11.66 -24.93 5.55
CA GLY A 138 -13.13 -24.99 5.51
C GLY A 138 -13.71 -24.81 4.11
N PRO A 139 -14.71 -23.93 3.92
CA PRO A 139 -15.37 -23.72 2.62
C PRO A 139 -14.47 -23.18 1.50
N ILE A 140 -13.27 -22.67 1.84
CA ILE A 140 -12.33 -22.15 0.83
C ILE A 140 -11.88 -23.28 -0.10
N ILE A 141 -11.73 -24.51 0.39
CA ILE A 141 -11.36 -25.68 -0.43
C ILE A 141 -12.33 -25.88 -1.60
N ASP A 142 -13.62 -25.75 -1.37
CA ASP A 142 -14.63 -25.93 -2.42
C ASP A 142 -14.57 -24.81 -3.46
N ARG A 143 -14.26 -23.58 -3.03
CA ARG A 143 -14.04 -22.44 -3.93
C ARG A 143 -12.76 -22.60 -4.74
N LEU A 144 -11.69 -23.13 -4.15
CA LEU A 144 -10.46 -23.45 -4.86
C LEU A 144 -10.72 -24.54 -5.92
N ALA A 145 -11.44 -25.61 -5.55
CA ALA A 145 -11.83 -26.68 -6.49
C ALA A 145 -12.69 -26.14 -7.65
N ALA A 146 -13.62 -25.21 -7.39
CA ALA A 146 -14.41 -24.53 -8.42
C ALA A 146 -13.55 -23.68 -9.36
N ASN A 147 -12.37 -23.23 -8.93
CA ASN A 147 -11.35 -22.56 -9.76
C ASN A 147 -10.31 -23.53 -10.35
N GLY A 148 -10.55 -24.85 -10.27
CA GLY A 148 -9.65 -25.87 -10.82
C GLY A 148 -8.39 -26.10 -9.99
N ILE A 149 -8.38 -25.71 -8.71
CA ILE A 149 -7.23 -25.82 -7.81
C ILE A 149 -7.46 -26.96 -6.81
N ASP A 150 -6.63 -28.00 -6.91
CA ASP A 150 -6.54 -29.11 -5.95
C ASP A 150 -5.18 -29.08 -5.25
N LEU A 151 -5.15 -28.60 -4.01
CA LEU A 151 -3.93 -28.46 -3.22
C LEU A 151 -3.26 -29.78 -2.86
N THR A 152 -3.96 -30.93 -2.98
CA THR A 152 -3.37 -32.25 -2.78
C THR A 152 -2.52 -32.71 -3.97
N ARG A 153 -2.76 -32.12 -5.16
CA ARG A 153 -2.19 -32.56 -6.43
C ARG A 153 -1.25 -31.54 -7.05
N GLN A 154 -1.46 -30.25 -6.75
CA GLN A 154 -0.69 -29.18 -7.39
C GLN A 154 -0.25 -28.14 -6.37
N ALA A 155 0.94 -27.58 -6.63
CA ALA A 155 1.37 -26.36 -5.98
C ALA A 155 0.69 -25.14 -6.65
N ILE A 156 0.59 -24.06 -5.91
CA ILE A 156 0.10 -22.74 -6.39
C ILE A 156 1.23 -21.74 -6.40
N GLU A 157 1.13 -20.76 -7.30
CA GLU A 157 2.11 -19.66 -7.30
C GLU A 157 1.74 -18.61 -6.26
N VAL A 158 2.75 -18.15 -5.54
CA VAL A 158 2.65 -17.12 -4.52
C VAL A 158 3.74 -16.08 -4.70
N ALA A 159 3.48 -14.85 -4.28
CA ALA A 159 4.45 -13.77 -4.31
C ALA A 159 4.19 -12.79 -3.17
N PRO A 160 5.18 -11.94 -2.81
CA PRO A 160 4.94 -10.83 -1.91
C PRO A 160 3.87 -9.88 -2.47
N ILE A 161 2.94 -9.45 -1.61
CA ILE A 161 1.87 -8.51 -1.94
C ILE A 161 1.87 -7.34 -0.96
N ALA A 162 1.62 -6.12 -1.43
CA ALA A 162 1.43 -4.97 -0.56
C ALA A 162 0.18 -5.17 0.30
N HIS A 163 0.29 -4.95 1.62
CA HIS A 163 -0.74 -5.34 2.56
C HIS A 163 -1.20 -4.22 3.49
N TYR A 164 -0.28 -3.41 3.99
CA TYR A 164 -0.56 -2.36 4.97
C TYR A 164 0.46 -1.23 4.88
N HIS A 165 0.05 -0.02 5.26
CA HIS A 165 0.94 1.13 5.31
C HIS A 165 1.07 1.64 6.75
N MET A 166 2.29 1.72 7.29
CA MET A 166 2.56 2.21 8.65
C MET A 166 2.76 3.71 8.71
N GLY A 167 3.19 4.31 7.61
CA GLY A 167 3.20 5.76 7.43
C GLY A 167 1.82 6.35 7.22
N GLY A 168 1.72 7.65 7.03
CA GLY A 168 0.45 8.32 6.76
C GLY A 168 0.34 9.72 7.33
N ILE A 169 -0.89 10.18 7.52
CA ILE A 169 -1.17 11.52 8.01
C ILE A 169 -0.69 11.65 9.46
N ARG A 170 0.15 12.65 9.70
CA ARG A 170 0.62 12.97 11.05
C ARG A 170 -0.49 13.62 11.85
N THR A 171 -0.80 13.04 13.01
CA THR A 171 -1.81 13.58 13.94
C THR A 171 -1.22 13.81 15.30
N HIS A 172 -1.88 14.67 16.08
CA HIS A 172 -1.72 14.74 17.52
C HIS A 172 -2.46 13.58 18.21
N THR A 173 -2.28 13.45 19.51
CA THR A 173 -2.93 12.37 20.30
C THR A 173 -4.46 12.42 20.31
N ASP A 174 -5.05 13.52 19.91
CA ASP A 174 -6.49 13.71 19.76
C ASP A 174 -6.99 13.49 18.31
N MET A 175 -6.13 12.97 17.44
CA MET A 175 -6.37 12.68 16.02
C MET A 175 -6.52 13.91 15.13
N GLN A 176 -6.26 15.12 15.62
CA GLN A 176 -6.21 16.32 14.78
C GLN A 176 -4.88 16.40 14.06
N THR A 177 -4.91 16.82 12.79
CA THR A 177 -3.71 17.08 11.98
C THR A 177 -3.11 18.45 12.31
N SER A 178 -2.02 18.83 11.61
CA SER A 178 -1.50 20.21 11.67
C SER A 178 -2.45 21.26 11.09
N VAL A 179 -3.47 20.82 10.34
CA VAL A 179 -4.49 21.68 9.74
C VAL A 179 -5.68 21.80 10.72
N PRO A 180 -6.09 23.01 11.12
CA PRO A 180 -7.25 23.18 12.00
C PRO A 180 -8.51 22.54 11.40
N HIS A 181 -9.31 21.90 12.25
CA HIS A 181 -10.57 21.24 11.88
C HIS A 181 -10.44 19.99 11.00
N LEU A 182 -9.21 19.57 10.68
CA LEU A 182 -8.92 18.35 9.92
C LEU A 182 -8.39 17.26 10.86
N PHE A 183 -9.06 16.11 10.86
CA PHE A 183 -8.72 14.92 11.64
C PHE A 183 -8.41 13.75 10.69
N ALA A 184 -7.72 12.74 11.22
CA ALA A 184 -7.53 11.47 10.50
C ALA A 184 -7.74 10.28 11.44
N ALA A 185 -8.10 9.11 10.87
CA ALA A 185 -8.35 7.90 11.63
C ALA A 185 -8.02 6.62 10.83
N GLY A 186 -7.77 5.53 11.55
CA GLY A 186 -7.45 4.22 10.98
C GLY A 186 -6.10 4.20 10.28
N GLU A 187 -5.96 3.37 9.25
CA GLU A 187 -4.72 3.21 8.47
C GLU A 187 -4.28 4.51 7.74
N ALA A 188 -5.16 5.49 7.61
CA ALA A 188 -4.78 6.81 7.10
C ALA A 188 -3.82 7.57 8.03
N VAL A 189 -3.70 7.18 9.31
CA VAL A 189 -2.82 7.81 10.31
C VAL A 189 -1.47 7.11 10.34
N GLY A 190 -0.38 7.85 10.19
CA GLY A 190 0.99 7.32 10.24
C GLY A 190 1.64 7.38 11.61
N GLY A 191 2.71 6.57 11.77
CA GLY A 191 3.65 6.63 12.90
C GLY A 191 3.31 5.76 14.11
N ALA A 192 2.09 5.27 14.26
CA ALA A 192 1.67 4.49 15.43
C ALA A 192 2.31 3.10 15.53
N ASN A 193 2.65 2.49 14.39
CA ASN A 193 3.24 1.15 14.32
C ASN A 193 4.76 1.14 14.19
N GLY A 194 5.40 2.30 14.10
CA GLY A 194 6.82 2.40 13.78
C GLY A 194 7.15 1.76 12.43
N ALA A 195 8.28 1.07 12.35
CA ALA A 195 8.79 0.53 11.10
C ALA A 195 8.12 -0.77 10.63
N ASN A 196 7.34 -1.45 11.48
CA ASN A 196 6.63 -2.68 11.11
C ASN A 196 5.43 -2.94 12.04
N ARG A 197 4.28 -3.28 11.46
CA ARG A 197 3.04 -3.50 12.18
C ARG A 197 2.89 -4.95 12.65
N LEU A 198 2.48 -5.12 13.90
CA LEU A 198 2.05 -6.42 14.41
C LEU A 198 0.68 -6.81 13.83
N SER A 199 0.51 -8.09 13.57
CA SER A 199 -0.75 -8.64 13.06
C SER A 199 -1.92 -8.33 14.00
N GLY A 200 -3.05 -7.89 13.43
CA GLY A 200 -4.26 -7.53 14.17
C GLY A 200 -4.36 -6.06 14.56
N ASN A 201 -3.26 -5.31 14.69
CA ASN A 201 -3.29 -3.90 15.12
C ASN A 201 -4.13 -2.99 14.21
N ALA A 202 -4.24 -3.28 12.91
CA ALA A 202 -5.05 -2.47 12.00
C ALA A 202 -6.50 -2.30 12.45
N ILE A 203 -7.12 -3.38 12.96
CA ILE A 203 -8.50 -3.33 13.47
C ILE A 203 -8.57 -2.48 14.74
N THR A 204 -7.62 -2.67 15.66
CA THR A 204 -7.53 -1.88 16.90
C THR A 204 -7.35 -0.40 16.61
N GLU A 205 -6.52 -0.03 15.64
CA GLU A 205 -6.33 1.36 15.21
C GLU A 205 -7.60 1.95 14.60
N ALA A 206 -8.26 1.21 13.70
CA ALA A 206 -9.49 1.68 13.05
C ALA A 206 -10.55 2.04 14.11
N PHE A 207 -10.77 1.17 15.10
CA PHE A 207 -11.74 1.43 16.18
C PHE A 207 -11.28 2.52 17.15
N THR A 208 -10.03 2.46 17.62
CA THR A 208 -9.52 3.37 18.65
C THR A 208 -9.36 4.78 18.10
N PHE A 209 -8.72 4.92 16.94
CA PHE A 209 -8.51 6.23 16.33
C PHE A 209 -9.81 6.79 15.77
N GLY A 210 -10.66 5.95 15.16
CA GLY A 210 -11.98 6.35 14.68
C GLY A 210 -12.86 6.90 15.79
N ARG A 211 -12.95 6.19 16.94
CA ARG A 211 -13.69 6.65 18.10
C ARG A 211 -13.13 7.98 18.63
N ARG A 212 -11.81 8.09 18.75
CA ARG A 212 -11.16 9.30 19.27
C ARG A 212 -11.35 10.49 18.34
N ALA A 213 -11.12 10.33 17.04
CA ALA A 213 -11.35 11.35 16.03
C ALA A 213 -12.81 11.83 16.04
N GLY A 214 -13.77 10.89 16.05
CA GLY A 214 -15.18 11.20 16.06
C GLY A 214 -15.61 12.02 17.29
N LEU A 215 -15.19 11.62 18.50
CA LEU A 215 -15.49 12.37 19.73
C LEU A 215 -14.89 13.78 19.71
N ARG A 216 -13.66 13.92 19.22
CA ARG A 216 -12.98 15.23 19.18
C ARG A 216 -13.56 16.14 18.11
N ALA A 217 -13.83 15.60 16.91
CA ALA A 217 -14.48 16.35 15.84
C ALA A 217 -15.88 16.83 16.25
N ALA A 218 -16.68 15.97 16.90
CA ALA A 218 -18.00 16.35 17.42
C ALA A 218 -17.92 17.45 18.49
N ALA A 219 -16.99 17.34 19.45
CA ALA A 219 -16.79 18.35 20.48
C ALA A 219 -16.32 19.69 19.91
N LEU A 220 -15.48 19.67 18.86
CA LEU A 220 -15.06 20.86 18.13
C LEU A 220 -16.24 21.49 17.38
N ALA A 221 -16.97 20.68 16.62
CA ALA A 221 -18.12 21.12 15.83
C ALA A 221 -19.22 21.76 16.67
N ALA A 222 -19.43 21.29 17.91
CA ALA A 222 -20.40 21.88 18.86
C ALA A 222 -20.04 23.32 19.27
N LYS A 223 -18.76 23.67 19.23
CA LYS A 223 -18.23 24.99 19.66
C LYS A 223 -17.92 25.92 18.48
N THR A 224 -17.97 25.41 17.26
CA THR A 224 -17.62 26.15 16.05
C THR A 224 -18.86 26.62 15.32
N ALA A 225 -18.93 27.89 14.95
CA ALA A 225 -19.96 28.38 14.05
C ALA A 225 -19.83 27.70 12.66
N MET A 226 -20.94 27.60 11.91
CA MET A 226 -20.84 27.20 10.51
C MET A 226 -20.01 28.24 9.76
N PRO A 227 -19.11 27.79 8.86
CA PRO A 227 -18.44 28.71 7.95
C PRO A 227 -19.50 29.53 7.19
N SER A 228 -19.26 30.82 6.98
CA SER A 228 -20.11 31.61 6.10
C SER A 228 -19.90 31.15 4.68
N ALA A 229 -20.96 30.72 4.01
CA ALA A 229 -20.91 30.22 2.64
C ALA A 229 -20.36 31.25 1.65
N ASN A 230 -19.05 31.29 1.50
CA ASN A 230 -18.40 31.84 0.32
C ASN A 230 -18.11 30.68 -0.61
N LEU A 231 -19.17 30.13 -1.20
CA LEU A 231 -19.11 29.07 -2.21
C LEU A 231 -18.65 29.66 -3.56
N ASP A 232 -17.57 30.43 -3.57
CA ASP A 232 -16.73 30.48 -4.75
C ASP A 232 -16.08 29.10 -4.86
N ALA A 233 -16.91 28.13 -5.21
CA ALA A 233 -16.44 26.87 -5.75
C ALA A 233 -15.67 27.26 -7.00
N GLY A 234 -14.39 27.54 -6.80
CA GLY A 234 -13.48 27.79 -7.90
C GLY A 234 -13.71 26.67 -8.90
N ARG A 235 -14.38 27.00 -9.98
CA ARG A 235 -14.38 26.21 -11.21
C ARG A 235 -12.95 26.25 -11.72
N SER A 236 -12.03 25.69 -10.95
CA SER A 236 -10.66 25.40 -11.37
C SER A 236 -10.72 24.19 -12.31
N GLY A 237 -11.33 24.41 -13.43
CA GLY A 237 -11.28 23.59 -14.59
C GLY A 237 -10.82 24.47 -15.74
N SER A 238 -9.52 24.73 -15.78
CA SER A 238 -8.90 25.22 -17.00
C SER A 238 -9.19 24.18 -18.07
N ARG A 239 -10.00 24.55 -19.06
CA ARG A 239 -10.20 23.78 -20.28
C ARG A 239 -8.85 23.76 -21.02
N LEU A 240 -8.06 22.75 -20.78
CA LEU A 240 -6.94 22.46 -21.66
C LEU A 240 -7.43 21.43 -22.70
N ALA A 241 -7.39 21.83 -23.95
CA ALA A 241 -7.52 20.92 -25.09
C ALA A 241 -6.22 20.10 -25.15
N GLY A 242 -6.08 19.15 -24.25
CA GLY A 242 -4.96 18.23 -24.16
C GLY A 242 -5.35 16.84 -24.61
N GLY A 243 -4.38 16.06 -25.05
CA GLY A 243 -4.57 14.70 -25.54
C GLY A 243 -5.33 13.81 -24.56
N ARG A 244 -5.92 12.74 -25.05
CA ARG A 244 -6.61 11.74 -24.22
C ARG A 244 -5.55 10.92 -23.48
N ILE A 245 -5.39 11.17 -22.19
CA ILE A 245 -4.63 10.30 -21.30
C ILE A 245 -5.49 9.07 -21.01
N ASN A 246 -4.95 7.88 -21.20
CA ASN A 246 -5.57 6.64 -20.73
C ASN A 246 -5.21 6.43 -19.27
N ALA A 247 -5.99 6.94 -18.35
CA ALA A 247 -5.71 6.86 -16.90
C ALA A 247 -5.50 5.43 -16.41
N ALA A 248 -6.24 4.45 -16.94
CA ALA A 248 -6.08 3.05 -16.55
C ALA A 248 -4.72 2.50 -16.97
N ALA A 249 -4.22 2.87 -18.15
CA ALA A 249 -2.88 2.46 -18.61
C ALA A 249 -1.78 3.10 -17.76
N GLU A 250 -1.93 4.39 -17.43
CA GLU A 250 -0.94 5.11 -16.60
C GLU A 250 -0.97 4.65 -15.14
N ILE A 251 -2.13 4.29 -14.59
CA ILE A 251 -2.23 3.62 -13.28
C ILE A 251 -1.46 2.29 -13.30
N ALA A 252 -1.64 1.48 -14.35
CA ALA A 252 -0.93 0.21 -14.48
C ALA A 252 0.59 0.41 -14.62
N ARG A 253 1.04 1.43 -15.37
CA ARG A 253 2.45 1.82 -15.48
C ARG A 253 3.02 2.24 -14.12
N LEU A 254 2.33 3.12 -13.38
CA LEU A 254 2.73 3.53 -12.04
C LEU A 254 2.84 2.34 -11.08
N GLN A 255 1.86 1.43 -11.12
CA GLN A 255 1.87 0.21 -10.31
C GLN A 255 3.07 -0.68 -10.63
N GLN A 256 3.47 -0.78 -11.90
CA GLN A 256 4.66 -1.52 -12.31
C GLN A 256 5.93 -0.87 -11.76
N VAL A 257 6.11 0.45 -11.91
CA VAL A 257 7.24 1.21 -11.35
C VAL A 257 7.35 0.98 -9.83
N MET A 258 6.22 1.06 -9.11
CA MET A 258 6.20 0.84 -7.66
C MET A 258 6.57 -0.60 -7.28
N ASN A 259 6.09 -1.60 -8.01
CA ASN A 259 6.47 -3.00 -7.76
C ASN A 259 7.97 -3.26 -8.00
N GLU A 260 8.52 -2.73 -9.09
CA GLU A 260 9.88 -3.02 -9.53
C GLU A 260 10.93 -2.26 -8.70
N HIS A 261 10.67 -1.00 -8.37
CA HIS A 261 11.67 -0.09 -7.83
C HIS A 261 11.41 0.35 -6.38
N VAL A 262 10.16 0.28 -5.92
CA VAL A 262 9.75 0.74 -4.58
C VAL A 262 9.10 -0.39 -3.77
N GLY A 263 9.34 -1.62 -4.19
CA GLY A 263 8.85 -2.85 -3.56
C GLY A 263 9.50 -3.17 -2.21
N PRO A 264 9.47 -4.46 -1.80
CA PRO A 264 10.02 -4.89 -0.50
C PRO A 264 11.53 -4.71 -0.40
N LEU A 265 12.28 -4.96 -1.48
CA LEU A 265 13.74 -4.74 -1.57
C LEU A 265 14.01 -3.54 -2.47
N ARG A 266 14.77 -2.59 -1.96
CA ARG A 266 15.04 -1.30 -2.62
C ARG A 266 16.53 -1.05 -2.75
N ALA A 267 16.91 -0.32 -3.79
CA ALA A 267 18.27 0.19 -3.96
C ALA A 267 18.20 1.62 -4.50
N ARG A 268 19.23 2.44 -4.28
CA ARG A 268 19.32 3.84 -4.72
C ARG A 268 18.94 3.99 -6.19
N ALA A 269 19.59 3.22 -7.08
CA ALA A 269 19.37 3.33 -8.52
C ALA A 269 17.92 3.04 -8.94
N GLY A 270 17.25 2.08 -8.28
CA GLY A 270 15.83 1.81 -8.52
C GLY A 270 14.94 2.94 -8.04
N LEU A 271 15.19 3.47 -6.84
CA LEU A 271 14.43 4.58 -6.28
C LEU A 271 14.58 5.88 -7.09
N GLU A 272 15.79 6.16 -7.60
CA GLU A 272 16.05 7.32 -8.48
C GLU A 272 15.30 7.15 -9.81
N ARG A 273 15.34 5.97 -10.43
CA ARG A 273 14.55 5.68 -11.63
C ARG A 273 13.05 5.80 -11.39
N ALA A 274 12.54 5.29 -10.27
CA ALA A 274 11.13 5.45 -9.92
C ALA A 274 10.73 6.92 -9.84
N LEU A 275 11.58 7.77 -9.26
CA LEU A 275 11.33 9.21 -9.16
C LEU A 275 11.34 9.89 -10.54
N GLU A 276 12.20 9.47 -11.46
CA GLU A 276 12.20 9.93 -12.86
C GLU A 276 10.87 9.57 -13.54
N ASP A 277 10.48 8.29 -13.52
CA ASP A 277 9.24 7.82 -14.13
C ASP A 277 7.98 8.48 -13.52
N ILE A 278 7.96 8.72 -12.21
CA ILE A 278 6.87 9.40 -11.50
C ILE A 278 6.83 10.90 -11.88
N THR A 279 7.98 11.51 -12.15
CA THR A 279 8.05 12.91 -12.56
C THR A 279 7.54 13.10 -14.00
N ASP A 280 7.93 12.22 -14.92
CA ASP A 280 7.42 12.24 -16.30
C ASP A 280 5.89 12.11 -16.33
N LEU A 281 5.34 11.23 -15.49
CA LEU A 281 3.90 11.06 -15.34
C LEU A 281 3.22 12.31 -14.75
N ALA A 282 3.94 13.15 -14.01
CA ALA A 282 3.39 14.37 -13.42
C ALA A 282 2.96 15.40 -14.46
N GLU A 283 3.79 15.63 -15.45
CA GLU A 283 3.54 16.60 -16.52
C GLU A 283 2.27 16.23 -17.30
N GLU A 284 2.04 14.93 -17.51
CA GLU A 284 0.85 14.42 -18.17
C GLU A 284 -0.42 14.59 -17.31
N CYS A 285 -0.31 14.44 -15.98
CA CYS A 285 -1.43 14.51 -15.04
C CYS A 285 -1.85 15.92 -14.64
N GLU A 286 -1.03 16.94 -14.86
CA GLU A 286 -1.36 18.32 -14.49
C GLU A 286 -2.49 18.92 -15.34
N GLN A 287 -2.70 18.36 -16.52
CA GLN A 287 -3.69 18.81 -17.51
C GLN A 287 -4.95 17.93 -17.51
N LEU A 288 -5.67 17.91 -16.37
CA LEU A 288 -6.92 17.16 -16.31
C LEU A 288 -7.99 17.79 -17.23
N PRO A 289 -8.64 17.02 -18.11
CA PRO A 289 -9.75 17.49 -18.88
C PRO A 289 -10.92 17.87 -17.96
N ALA A 290 -11.80 18.78 -18.43
CA ALA A 290 -13.03 19.07 -17.71
C ALA A 290 -13.92 17.81 -17.67
N PRO A 291 -14.59 17.52 -16.54
CA PRO A 291 -15.49 16.37 -16.45
C PRO A 291 -16.62 16.50 -17.47
N ARG A 292 -17.05 15.38 -18.03
CA ARG A 292 -18.24 15.30 -18.88
C ARG A 292 -19.49 15.50 -18.01
N ALA A 293 -20.60 15.88 -18.63
CA ALA A 293 -21.87 15.97 -17.92
C ALA A 293 -22.31 14.56 -17.43
N GLY A 294 -22.68 14.44 -16.17
CA GLY A 294 -23.11 13.19 -15.54
C GLY A 294 -21.99 12.44 -14.82
N LEU A 295 -22.13 11.12 -14.69
CA LEU A 295 -21.11 10.25 -14.11
C LEU A 295 -20.00 10.02 -15.16
N ASP A 296 -18.80 10.42 -14.84
CA ASP A 296 -17.61 10.28 -15.68
C ASP A 296 -16.53 9.42 -14.97
N PRO A 297 -16.51 8.10 -15.21
CA PRO A 297 -15.55 7.20 -14.61
C PRO A 297 -14.10 7.52 -15.01
N GLU A 298 -13.85 7.93 -16.25
CA GLU A 298 -12.52 8.29 -16.74
C GLU A 298 -11.96 9.50 -15.96
N TRP A 299 -12.82 10.44 -15.62
CA TRP A 299 -12.44 11.59 -14.81
C TRP A 299 -12.12 11.22 -13.36
N LEU A 300 -12.79 10.21 -12.79
CA LEU A 300 -12.45 9.65 -11.47
C LEU A 300 -11.10 8.96 -11.51
N ASP A 301 -10.83 8.12 -12.52
CA ASP A 301 -9.53 7.44 -12.68
C ASP A 301 -8.38 8.44 -12.85
N LEU A 302 -8.60 9.58 -13.50
CA LEU A 302 -7.61 10.65 -13.60
C LEU A 302 -7.32 11.30 -12.24
N HIS A 303 -8.34 11.48 -11.39
CA HIS A 303 -8.13 11.95 -10.02
C HIS A 303 -7.37 10.94 -9.18
N ASP A 304 -7.73 9.66 -9.29
CA ASP A 304 -7.02 8.56 -8.62
C ASP A 304 -5.54 8.56 -9.05
N LEU A 305 -5.27 8.60 -10.34
CA LEU A 305 -3.90 8.64 -10.87
C LEU A 305 -3.10 9.83 -10.31
N ARG A 306 -3.71 11.02 -10.28
CA ARG A 306 -3.08 12.23 -9.73
C ARG A 306 -2.77 12.09 -8.23
N ASN A 307 -3.64 11.44 -7.47
CA ASN A 307 -3.44 11.17 -6.06
C ASN A 307 -2.36 10.11 -5.87
N MET A 308 -2.47 8.98 -6.57
CA MET A 308 -1.51 7.87 -6.53
C MET A 308 -0.10 8.34 -6.86
N ARG A 309 0.08 9.18 -7.90
CA ARG A 309 1.37 9.75 -8.26
C ARG A 309 2.01 10.54 -7.11
N LEU A 310 1.25 11.45 -6.47
CA LEU A 310 1.76 12.27 -5.36
C LEU A 310 2.18 11.40 -4.16
N VAL A 311 1.42 10.35 -3.88
CA VAL A 311 1.71 9.41 -2.80
C VAL A 311 2.91 8.52 -3.16
N ALA A 312 3.02 8.05 -4.39
CA ALA A 312 4.16 7.29 -4.89
C ALA A 312 5.47 8.10 -4.78
N GLU A 313 5.44 9.37 -5.18
CA GLU A 313 6.57 10.30 -5.01
C GLU A 313 6.96 10.43 -3.54
N SER A 314 5.99 10.57 -2.64
CA SER A 314 6.23 10.67 -1.19
C SER A 314 6.93 9.43 -0.64
N ILE A 315 6.51 8.23 -1.06
CA ILE A 315 7.14 6.96 -0.64
C ILE A 315 8.56 6.85 -1.20
N ALA A 316 8.74 7.08 -2.50
CA ALA A 316 10.03 6.91 -3.15
C ALA A 316 11.09 7.89 -2.59
N ARG A 317 10.71 9.16 -2.37
CA ARG A 317 11.60 10.17 -1.75
C ARG A 317 11.96 9.80 -0.32
N ALA A 318 10.99 9.39 0.51
CA ALA A 318 11.24 8.98 1.89
C ALA A 318 12.16 7.74 1.94
N ALA A 319 11.91 6.76 1.05
CA ALA A 319 12.73 5.55 0.94
C ALA A 319 14.17 5.85 0.45
N LEU A 320 14.34 6.81 -0.47
CA LEU A 320 15.65 7.20 -0.98
C LEU A 320 16.52 7.86 0.10
N VAL A 321 15.90 8.73 0.90
CA VAL A 321 16.58 9.49 1.96
C VAL A 321 16.96 8.61 3.15
N ARG A 322 16.13 7.60 3.51
CA ARG A 322 16.44 6.67 4.62
C ARG A 322 17.52 5.67 4.21
N GLU A 323 18.73 5.92 4.64
CA GLU A 323 19.92 5.09 4.35
C GLU A 323 20.16 4.06 5.47
N GLU A 324 19.21 3.14 5.62
CA GLU A 324 19.27 1.99 6.53
C GLU A 324 18.28 0.92 6.08
N SER A 325 18.32 -0.26 6.70
CA SER A 325 17.27 -1.26 6.66
C SER A 325 16.61 -1.37 8.04
N ARG A 326 15.26 -1.21 8.11
CA ARG A 326 14.50 -1.26 9.36
C ARG A 326 13.05 -1.71 9.09
N GLY A 327 12.62 -2.77 9.75
CA GLY A 327 11.24 -3.28 9.62
C GLY A 327 10.85 -3.53 8.17
N ALA A 328 9.79 -2.89 7.69
CA ALA A 328 9.31 -3.03 6.32
C ALA A 328 10.13 -2.25 5.27
N HIS A 329 11.04 -1.37 5.68
CA HIS A 329 11.94 -0.66 4.78
C HIS A 329 13.27 -1.40 4.68
N GLN A 330 13.57 -1.97 3.51
CA GLN A 330 14.78 -2.75 3.29
C GLN A 330 15.56 -2.20 2.10
N ARG A 331 16.83 -1.87 2.34
CA ARG A 331 17.77 -1.29 1.37
C ARG A 331 18.92 -2.25 1.11
N GLN A 332 19.08 -2.71 -0.13
CA GLN A 332 20.20 -3.58 -0.51
C GLN A 332 21.57 -2.88 -0.39
N ASP A 333 21.59 -1.58 -0.63
CA ASP A 333 22.77 -0.72 -0.53
C ASP A 333 23.05 -0.22 0.90
N PHE A 334 22.10 -0.37 1.84
CA PHE A 334 22.23 -0.05 3.26
C PHE A 334 21.55 -1.14 4.10
N PRO A 335 22.12 -2.36 4.17
CA PRO A 335 21.46 -3.51 4.80
C PRO A 335 21.33 -3.41 6.32
N GLU A 336 22.14 -2.58 6.97
CA GLU A 336 22.20 -2.45 8.42
C GLU A 336 21.23 -1.39 8.94
N THR A 337 20.81 -1.58 10.19
CA THR A 337 20.04 -0.58 10.95
C THR A 337 20.98 0.49 11.50
N SER A 338 20.59 1.75 11.48
CA SER A 338 21.38 2.87 11.98
C SER A 338 20.63 3.66 13.07
N GLU A 339 21.32 3.96 14.19
CA GLU A 339 20.74 4.76 15.29
C GLU A 339 20.36 6.18 14.86
N ARG A 340 21.10 6.76 13.90
CA ARG A 340 20.78 8.11 13.37
C ARG A 340 19.39 8.17 12.73
N TRP A 341 18.86 7.03 12.28
CA TRP A 341 17.56 6.88 11.66
C TRP A 341 16.47 6.43 12.63
N GLN A 342 16.74 6.33 13.92
CA GLN A 342 15.72 6.07 14.95
C GLN A 342 14.84 7.32 15.17
N ARG A 343 14.23 7.78 14.10
CA ARG A 343 13.39 8.98 14.05
C ARG A 343 12.35 8.85 12.95
N HIS A 344 11.27 9.63 13.09
CA HIS A 344 10.27 9.80 12.04
C HIS A 344 10.80 10.70 10.93
N GLN A 345 10.44 10.40 9.69
CA GLN A 345 10.60 11.30 8.55
C GLN A 345 9.28 12.04 8.30
N ARG A 346 9.34 13.36 8.22
CA ARG A 346 8.17 14.21 7.94
C ARG A 346 8.18 14.63 6.48
N ILE A 347 7.00 14.62 5.88
CA ILE A 347 6.76 15.01 4.50
C ILE A 347 5.75 16.14 4.45
N ARG A 348 6.03 17.15 3.64
CA ARG A 348 5.17 18.28 3.32
C ARG A 348 5.09 18.51 1.82
N LEU A 349 3.99 19.11 1.39
CA LEU A 349 3.86 19.63 0.05
C LEU A 349 4.26 21.11 0.06
N GLY A 350 5.34 21.46 -0.68
CA GLY A 350 5.78 22.82 -0.93
C GLY A 350 5.41 23.29 -2.33
N GLY A 351 5.79 24.53 -2.66
CA GLY A 351 5.58 25.10 -4.00
C GLY A 351 6.26 24.30 -5.12
N ASP A 352 7.36 23.64 -4.80
CA ASP A 352 8.21 22.88 -5.75
C ASP A 352 7.97 21.35 -5.63
N GLY A 353 6.88 20.91 -5.01
CA GLY A 353 6.54 19.48 -4.84
C GLY A 353 6.77 18.97 -3.42
N VAL A 354 6.99 17.66 -3.31
CA VAL A 354 7.16 16.94 -2.05
C VAL A 354 8.51 17.26 -1.41
N ARG A 355 8.50 17.68 -0.14
CA ARG A 355 9.70 17.98 0.66
C ARG A 355 9.76 17.10 1.90
N LEU A 356 10.97 16.63 2.23
CA LEU A 356 11.25 15.94 3.49
C LEU A 356 11.86 16.92 4.49
N GLU A 357 11.34 16.87 5.72
CA GLU A 357 11.89 17.54 6.88
C GLU A 357 12.33 16.44 7.87
N GLY A 358 13.61 16.41 8.19
CA GLY A 358 14.22 15.40 9.05
C GLY A 358 14.57 15.87 10.43
#